data_012954dead956f4fae7471112026698c
#
_entry.id   012954dead956f4fae7471112026698c
#
_cell.length_a   1.000
_cell.length_b   1.000
_cell.length_c   1.000
_cell.angle_alpha   90.00
_cell.angle_beta   90.00
_cell.angle_gamma   90.00
#
_symmetry.space_group_name_H-M   'P 1'
#
loop_
_entity.id
_entity.type
_entity.pdbx_description
1 polymer ?
#
loop_
_entity_poly.entity_id
_entity_poly.type
_entity_poly.pdbx_seq_one_letter_code
_entity_poly.pdbx_strand_id
1 'polypeptide(L)'
;MNESKLENYLGGTVRSGHPEELLDITGADAGSIGPVGFKQKIIVDNRLKDANNMFSGASKNDYHIGGIDFKRDIEKLDYADLRIVKTGEGCPKCDKKLEVFTAIELGHIFKLGTKYSESMGALFLDKNGKEHPIVMGSYGIGVERVMACYIEQNHDDFGIIWDKTLAPFDIQLMGLNMKKDVVAEASNKIYDELTGSGFEVLFDDRTNVQAGFKFKDADLLGMPVQVIVGDKKLKENKVEVKFRRTGERFDVELSELIEKIKEIIKE
;
A
#
# COMPACT_ATOMS: atom_id res chain seq x y z
N MET A 1 -15.99 0.87 -17.84
CA MET A 1 -14.88 0.96 -18.78
C MET A 1 -13.61 1.31 -18.02
N ASN A 2 -12.45 0.89 -18.48
CA ASN A 2 -11.15 1.27 -17.93
C ASN A 2 -10.52 2.29 -18.89
N GLU A 3 -10.34 3.52 -18.44
CA GLU A 3 -9.82 4.61 -19.25
C GLU A 3 -8.39 4.35 -19.73
N SER A 4 -7.52 3.83 -18.88
CA SER A 4 -6.15 3.50 -19.26
C SER A 4 -6.06 2.43 -20.36
N LYS A 5 -6.98 1.46 -20.38
CA LYS A 5 -7.06 0.48 -21.48
C LYS A 5 -7.48 1.15 -22.78
N LEU A 6 -8.43 2.09 -22.72
CA LEU A 6 -8.89 2.84 -23.88
C LEU A 6 -7.79 3.77 -24.41
N GLU A 7 -7.10 4.49 -23.54
CA GLU A 7 -5.96 5.34 -23.89
C GLU A 7 -4.82 4.56 -24.55
N ASN A 8 -4.48 3.40 -23.98
CA ASN A 8 -3.47 2.51 -24.56
C ASN A 8 -3.87 2.01 -25.95
N TYR A 9 -5.16 1.70 -26.14
CA TYR A 9 -5.67 1.25 -27.43
C TYR A 9 -5.65 2.36 -28.47
N LEU A 10 -5.99 3.60 -28.10
CA LEU A 10 -6.02 4.77 -28.96
C LEU A 10 -4.65 5.42 -29.19
N GLY A 11 -3.68 5.14 -28.33
CA GLY A 11 -2.36 5.78 -28.35
C GLY A 11 -2.38 7.24 -27.91
N GLY A 12 -3.37 7.66 -27.11
CA GLY A 12 -3.53 9.03 -26.63
C GLY A 12 -4.47 9.14 -25.45
N THR A 13 -4.51 10.33 -24.83
CA THR A 13 -5.40 10.61 -23.69
C THR A 13 -6.85 10.75 -24.13
N VAL A 14 -7.76 10.34 -23.26
CA VAL A 14 -9.21 10.47 -23.46
C VAL A 14 -9.85 11.29 -22.34
N ARG A 15 -11.01 11.86 -22.62
CA ARG A 15 -11.90 12.46 -21.64
C ARG A 15 -13.34 12.15 -21.96
N SER A 16 -14.21 12.25 -20.99
CA SER A 16 -15.65 12.21 -21.23
C SER A 16 -16.08 13.41 -22.07
N GLY A 17 -16.99 13.19 -22.99
CA GLY A 17 -17.62 14.27 -23.78
C GLY A 17 -18.51 15.15 -22.89
N HIS A 18 -18.52 16.46 -23.14
CA HIS A 18 -19.49 17.34 -22.50
C HIS A 18 -20.91 17.10 -23.05
N PRO A 19 -21.97 17.37 -22.28
CA PRO A 19 -23.36 17.14 -22.72
C PRO A 19 -23.70 17.77 -24.08
N GLU A 20 -23.22 18.99 -24.33
CA GLU A 20 -23.43 19.71 -25.59
C GLU A 20 -22.74 19.01 -26.77
N GLU A 21 -21.48 18.56 -26.59
CA GLU A 21 -20.74 17.77 -27.57
C GLU A 21 -21.44 16.44 -27.87
N LEU A 22 -21.99 15.78 -26.85
CA LEU A 22 -22.73 14.54 -27.04
C LEU A 22 -24.00 14.75 -27.85
N LEU A 23 -24.76 15.80 -27.55
CA LEU A 23 -25.98 16.14 -28.28
C LEU A 23 -25.66 16.47 -29.79
N ASP A 24 -24.62 17.25 -30.01
CA ASP A 24 -24.22 17.63 -31.39
C ASP A 24 -23.77 16.41 -32.21
N ILE A 25 -23.05 15.50 -31.61
CA ILE A 25 -22.48 14.32 -32.29
C ILE A 25 -23.52 13.20 -32.47
N THR A 26 -24.39 12.98 -31.47
CA THR A 26 -25.28 11.82 -31.41
C THR A 26 -26.75 12.13 -31.67
N GLY A 27 -27.15 13.39 -31.56
CA GLY A 27 -28.53 13.84 -31.68
C GLY A 27 -29.42 13.52 -30.49
N ALA A 28 -28.84 13.07 -29.36
CA ALA A 28 -29.58 12.69 -28.16
C ALA A 28 -28.79 12.97 -26.86
N ASP A 29 -29.53 13.11 -25.78
CA ASP A 29 -28.96 13.27 -24.43
C ASP A 29 -28.34 11.97 -23.91
N ALA A 30 -27.42 12.13 -22.95
CA ALA A 30 -26.83 11.00 -22.22
C ALA A 30 -27.93 10.08 -21.66
N GLY A 31 -27.79 8.76 -21.87
CA GLY A 31 -28.81 7.77 -21.50
C GLY A 31 -29.69 7.32 -22.69
N SER A 32 -29.88 8.18 -23.70
CA SER A 32 -30.63 7.81 -24.92
C SER A 32 -29.70 7.55 -26.13
N ILE A 33 -28.40 7.72 -25.96
CA ILE A 33 -27.40 7.48 -26.99
C ILE A 33 -27.26 5.98 -27.27
N GLY A 34 -27.17 5.62 -28.55
CA GLY A 34 -26.97 4.25 -28.98
C GLY A 34 -26.03 4.10 -30.18
N PRO A 35 -25.57 2.87 -30.45
CA PRO A 35 -24.58 2.62 -31.48
C PRO A 35 -25.15 2.57 -32.90
N VAL A 36 -26.44 2.31 -33.07
CA VAL A 36 -27.07 2.11 -34.39
C VAL A 36 -27.24 3.44 -35.08
N GLY A 37 -26.77 3.52 -36.32
CA GLY A 37 -26.78 4.76 -37.13
C GLY A 37 -25.72 5.78 -36.75
N PHE A 38 -24.85 5.48 -35.77
CA PHE A 38 -23.77 6.37 -35.41
C PHE A 38 -22.68 6.37 -36.49
N LYS A 39 -22.24 7.55 -36.90
CA LYS A 39 -21.35 7.71 -38.05
C LYS A 39 -19.86 7.61 -37.73
N GLN A 40 -19.50 7.80 -36.48
CA GLN A 40 -18.13 7.70 -36.01
C GLN A 40 -17.76 6.24 -35.66
N LYS A 41 -16.47 6.00 -35.48
CA LYS A 41 -15.95 4.69 -35.06
C LYS A 41 -16.45 4.36 -33.66
N ILE A 42 -16.98 3.17 -33.47
CA ILE A 42 -17.39 2.63 -32.19
C ILE A 42 -16.41 1.54 -31.77
N ILE A 43 -15.92 1.65 -30.54
CA ILE A 43 -15.03 0.66 -29.94
C ILE A 43 -15.84 -0.10 -28.89
N VAL A 44 -15.86 -1.40 -29.02
CA VAL A 44 -16.67 -2.30 -28.20
C VAL A 44 -15.77 -3.27 -27.44
N ASP A 45 -16.14 -3.59 -26.21
CA ASP A 45 -15.39 -4.58 -25.43
C ASP A 45 -15.39 -5.95 -26.13
N ASN A 46 -14.26 -6.64 -26.09
CA ASN A 46 -14.06 -7.96 -26.72
C ASN A 46 -15.10 -9.01 -26.30
N ARG A 47 -15.68 -8.90 -25.10
CA ARG A 47 -16.74 -9.82 -24.63
C ARG A 47 -18.04 -9.71 -25.39
N LEU A 48 -18.25 -8.57 -26.08
CA LEU A 48 -19.45 -8.34 -26.87
C LEU A 48 -19.31 -8.75 -28.32
N LYS A 49 -18.16 -9.36 -28.70
CA LYS A 49 -17.85 -9.70 -30.09
C LYS A 49 -18.88 -10.62 -30.74
N ASP A 50 -19.48 -11.52 -29.96
CA ASP A 50 -20.47 -12.48 -30.41
C ASP A 50 -21.85 -12.25 -29.75
N ALA A 51 -22.02 -11.07 -29.13
CA ALA A 51 -23.28 -10.68 -28.53
C ALA A 51 -24.29 -10.28 -29.61
N ASN A 52 -25.49 -10.80 -29.48
CA ASN A 52 -26.65 -10.48 -30.32
C ASN A 52 -27.88 -10.15 -29.46
N ASN A 53 -28.92 -9.65 -30.09
CA ASN A 53 -30.18 -9.29 -29.43
C ASN A 53 -29.99 -8.35 -28.24
N MET A 54 -29.08 -7.38 -28.39
CA MET A 54 -28.75 -6.40 -27.36
C MET A 54 -29.76 -5.25 -27.34
N PHE A 55 -29.79 -4.53 -26.21
CA PHE A 55 -30.60 -3.32 -26.02
C PHE A 55 -29.69 -2.12 -25.79
N SER A 56 -30.00 -0.98 -26.37
CA SER A 56 -29.29 0.28 -26.17
C SER A 56 -30.22 1.48 -26.36
N GLY A 57 -29.72 2.69 -26.12
CA GLY A 57 -30.40 3.89 -26.57
C GLY A 57 -30.59 3.91 -28.09
N ALA A 58 -31.56 4.64 -28.58
CA ALA A 58 -31.90 4.73 -30.01
C ALA A 58 -31.35 6.02 -30.68
N SER A 59 -30.46 6.76 -30.00
CA SER A 59 -30.02 8.11 -30.39
C SER A 59 -31.19 9.07 -30.64
N LYS A 60 -32.25 8.90 -29.85
CA LYS A 60 -33.44 9.74 -29.77
C LYS A 60 -33.88 9.77 -28.32
N ASN A 61 -34.08 10.96 -27.77
CA ASN A 61 -34.41 11.12 -26.34
C ASN A 61 -35.62 10.27 -25.94
N ASP A 62 -35.48 9.57 -24.84
CA ASP A 62 -36.49 8.66 -24.23
C ASP A 62 -36.82 7.41 -25.06
N TYR A 63 -36.04 7.08 -26.09
CA TYR A 63 -36.22 5.87 -26.89
C TYR A 63 -35.05 4.90 -26.75
N HIS A 64 -35.40 3.62 -26.74
CA HIS A 64 -34.47 2.50 -26.77
C HIS A 64 -34.76 1.59 -27.97
N ILE A 65 -33.72 0.92 -28.45
CA ILE A 65 -33.79 -0.08 -29.52
C ILE A 65 -33.33 -1.43 -29.00
N GLY A 66 -34.06 -2.48 -29.32
CA GLY A 66 -33.72 -3.87 -29.00
C GLY A 66 -33.40 -4.68 -30.25
N GLY A 67 -32.85 -5.87 -30.05
CA GLY A 67 -32.47 -6.76 -31.14
C GLY A 67 -31.23 -6.37 -31.91
N ILE A 68 -30.35 -5.56 -31.29
CA ILE A 68 -29.10 -5.11 -31.91
C ILE A 68 -28.14 -6.28 -32.06
N ASP A 69 -27.57 -6.41 -33.27
CA ASP A 69 -26.41 -7.22 -33.57
C ASP A 69 -25.30 -6.29 -34.02
N PHE A 70 -24.19 -6.24 -33.30
CA PHE A 70 -23.12 -5.28 -33.57
C PHE A 70 -22.51 -5.45 -34.96
N LYS A 71 -22.39 -6.69 -35.45
CA LYS A 71 -21.81 -6.97 -36.79
C LYS A 71 -22.77 -6.56 -37.91
N ARG A 72 -24.06 -6.64 -37.67
CA ARG A 72 -25.10 -6.30 -38.66
C ARG A 72 -25.40 -4.80 -38.68
N ASP A 73 -25.48 -4.18 -37.50
CA ASP A 73 -26.14 -2.87 -37.31
C ASP A 73 -25.13 -1.72 -37.16
N ILE A 74 -23.83 -1.99 -37.04
CA ILE A 74 -22.80 -0.96 -36.83
C ILE A 74 -21.77 -1.00 -37.96
N GLU A 75 -21.67 0.09 -38.70
CA GLU A 75 -20.80 0.19 -39.89
C GLU A 75 -19.32 0.23 -39.52
N LYS A 76 -18.96 1.04 -38.53
CA LYS A 76 -17.57 1.32 -38.13
C LYS A 76 -17.28 0.78 -36.73
N LEU A 77 -17.05 -0.50 -36.64
CA LEU A 77 -16.90 -1.25 -35.40
C LEU A 77 -15.47 -1.73 -35.22
N ASP A 78 -14.97 -1.56 -34.00
CA ASP A 78 -13.69 -2.11 -33.57
C ASP A 78 -13.83 -2.79 -32.20
N TYR A 79 -12.92 -3.70 -31.86
CA TYR A 79 -12.97 -4.45 -30.61
C TYR A 79 -11.68 -4.28 -29.83
N ALA A 80 -11.80 -4.00 -28.54
CA ALA A 80 -10.68 -3.89 -27.62
C ALA A 80 -11.02 -4.43 -26.24
N ASP A 81 -10.02 -4.70 -25.41
CA ASP A 81 -10.22 -4.97 -23.98
C ASP A 81 -10.43 -3.66 -23.22
N LEU A 82 -11.66 -3.34 -22.87
CA LEU A 82 -12.04 -2.03 -22.30
C LEU A 82 -12.61 -2.10 -20.89
N ARG A 83 -12.93 -3.29 -20.40
CA ARG A 83 -13.69 -3.44 -19.17
C ARG A 83 -12.80 -3.56 -17.92
N ILE A 84 -13.41 -3.23 -16.80
CA ILE A 84 -12.90 -3.55 -15.46
C ILE A 84 -13.48 -4.92 -15.08
N VAL A 85 -12.61 -5.84 -14.63
CA VAL A 85 -13.03 -7.15 -14.13
C VAL A 85 -13.69 -7.05 -12.76
N LYS A 86 -14.50 -8.05 -12.41
CA LYS A 86 -15.14 -8.15 -11.09
C LYS A 86 -14.78 -9.49 -10.43
N THR A 87 -14.82 -9.51 -9.11
CA THR A 87 -14.65 -10.76 -8.35
C THR A 87 -15.65 -11.82 -8.79
N GLY A 88 -15.19 -13.06 -8.93
CA GLY A 88 -15.98 -14.21 -9.35
C GLY A 88 -16.04 -14.42 -10.86
N GLU A 89 -15.51 -13.54 -11.68
CA GLU A 89 -15.42 -13.75 -13.12
C GLU A 89 -14.35 -14.79 -13.47
N GLY A 90 -14.55 -15.49 -14.58
CA GLY A 90 -13.58 -16.47 -15.07
C GLY A 90 -12.31 -15.82 -15.60
N CYS A 91 -11.18 -16.41 -15.29
CA CYS A 91 -9.90 -16.02 -15.89
C CYS A 91 -9.89 -16.35 -17.40
N PRO A 92 -9.48 -15.45 -18.29
CA PRO A 92 -9.43 -15.72 -19.74
C PRO A 92 -8.36 -16.74 -20.16
N LYS A 93 -7.47 -17.13 -19.24
CA LYS A 93 -6.36 -18.08 -19.50
C LYS A 93 -6.52 -19.43 -18.80
N CYS A 94 -7.41 -19.52 -17.80
CA CYS A 94 -7.68 -20.76 -17.08
C CYS A 94 -9.08 -20.68 -16.46
N ASP A 95 -9.61 -21.81 -15.99
CA ASP A 95 -11.00 -21.89 -15.45
C ASP A 95 -11.14 -21.35 -14.01
N LYS A 96 -10.08 -20.81 -13.41
CA LYS A 96 -10.12 -20.25 -12.07
C LYS A 96 -10.87 -18.91 -12.05
N LYS A 97 -11.56 -18.65 -10.95
CA LYS A 97 -12.23 -17.37 -10.73
C LYS A 97 -11.21 -16.31 -10.35
N LEU A 98 -11.47 -15.07 -10.79
CA LEU A 98 -10.69 -13.89 -10.42
C LEU A 98 -11.16 -13.38 -9.07
N GLU A 99 -10.22 -12.93 -8.26
CA GLU A 99 -10.47 -12.16 -7.04
C GLU A 99 -10.00 -10.73 -7.25
N VAL A 100 -10.80 -9.77 -6.80
CA VAL A 100 -10.48 -8.34 -6.87
C VAL A 100 -10.48 -7.78 -5.45
N PHE A 101 -9.38 -7.18 -5.06
CA PHE A 101 -9.23 -6.53 -3.76
C PHE A 101 -8.54 -5.19 -3.92
N THR A 102 -8.77 -4.31 -2.95
CA THR A 102 -8.07 -3.03 -2.87
C THR A 102 -6.68 -3.26 -2.32
N ALA A 103 -5.69 -2.61 -2.93
CA ALA A 103 -4.30 -2.67 -2.50
C ALA A 103 -3.72 -1.26 -2.42
N ILE A 104 -2.70 -1.09 -1.57
CA ILE A 104 -1.93 0.15 -1.49
C ILE A 104 -0.72 0.02 -2.42
N GLU A 105 -0.53 1.00 -3.29
CA GLU A 105 0.64 1.08 -4.16
C GLU A 105 1.87 1.48 -3.34
N LEU A 106 2.84 0.59 -3.21
CA LEU A 106 4.09 0.82 -2.48
C LEU A 106 5.17 1.45 -3.36
N GLY A 107 5.20 1.09 -4.62
CA GLY A 107 6.18 1.59 -5.59
C GLY A 107 5.59 1.70 -6.99
N HIS A 108 6.19 2.57 -7.80
CA HIS A 108 5.74 2.84 -9.16
C HIS A 108 6.93 2.96 -10.13
N ILE A 109 6.78 2.34 -11.29
CA ILE A 109 7.73 2.46 -12.40
C ILE A 109 7.12 3.38 -13.45
N PHE A 110 7.80 4.49 -13.72
CA PHE A 110 7.39 5.44 -14.74
C PHE A 110 8.21 5.27 -16.02
N LYS A 111 7.53 4.98 -17.12
CA LYS A 111 8.13 4.99 -18.47
C LYS A 111 8.02 6.40 -19.02
N LEU A 112 9.01 7.24 -18.76
CA LEU A 112 8.99 8.65 -19.12
C LEU A 112 9.28 8.89 -20.62
N GLY A 113 9.89 7.92 -21.29
CA GLY A 113 10.27 8.06 -22.71
C GLY A 113 11.25 9.20 -22.90
N THR A 114 11.02 10.02 -23.91
CA THR A 114 11.87 11.19 -24.26
C THR A 114 11.27 12.53 -23.84
N LYS A 115 10.12 12.53 -23.17
CA LYS A 115 9.37 13.75 -22.81
C LYS A 115 10.21 14.84 -22.15
N TYR A 116 11.04 14.46 -21.19
CA TYR A 116 11.88 15.41 -20.47
C TYR A 116 13.23 15.63 -21.14
N SER A 117 13.83 14.59 -21.69
CA SER A 117 15.12 14.70 -22.38
C SER A 117 15.06 15.58 -23.62
N GLU A 118 14.00 15.52 -24.39
CA GLU A 118 13.76 16.43 -25.53
C GLU A 118 13.67 17.88 -25.07
N SER A 119 12.83 18.18 -24.07
CA SER A 119 12.65 19.55 -23.56
C SER A 119 13.89 20.13 -22.89
N MET A 120 14.76 19.27 -22.33
CA MET A 120 16.01 19.68 -21.67
C MET A 120 17.23 19.63 -22.59
N GLY A 121 17.09 19.17 -23.82
CA GLY A 121 18.19 18.97 -24.74
C GLY A 121 19.20 17.91 -24.27
N ALA A 122 18.75 16.92 -23.50
CA ALA A 122 19.58 15.82 -23.01
C ALA A 122 19.70 14.74 -24.09
N LEU A 123 20.77 14.82 -24.89
CA LEU A 123 21.01 13.97 -26.05
C LEU A 123 22.19 13.05 -25.84
N PHE A 124 22.23 11.95 -26.55
CA PHE A 124 23.38 11.06 -26.70
C PHE A 124 23.67 10.82 -28.19
N LEU A 125 24.92 10.50 -28.50
CA LEU A 125 25.32 10.09 -29.83
C LEU A 125 25.21 8.57 -29.97
N ASP A 126 24.54 8.09 -31.00
CA ASP A 126 24.53 6.68 -31.34
C ASP A 126 25.88 6.25 -32.00
N LYS A 127 26.04 4.96 -32.29
CA LYS A 127 27.24 4.40 -32.91
C LYS A 127 27.59 5.01 -34.28
N ASN A 128 26.68 5.73 -34.92
CA ASN A 128 26.86 6.38 -36.19
C ASN A 128 27.10 7.89 -36.03
N GLY A 129 27.21 8.38 -34.79
CA GLY A 129 27.39 9.80 -34.50
C GLY A 129 26.12 10.64 -34.59
N LYS A 130 24.94 10.02 -34.65
CA LYS A 130 23.66 10.72 -34.72
C LYS A 130 23.13 10.99 -33.32
N GLU A 131 22.66 12.21 -33.08
CA GLU A 131 22.04 12.62 -31.81
C GLU A 131 20.63 12.04 -31.64
N HIS A 132 20.38 11.54 -30.45
CA HIS A 132 19.08 11.04 -30.02
C HIS A 132 18.77 11.49 -28.60
N PRO A 133 17.49 11.80 -28.26
CA PRO A 133 17.09 12.06 -26.89
C PRO A 133 17.28 10.82 -26.01
N ILE A 134 17.73 11.03 -24.78
CA ILE A 134 17.88 9.95 -23.79
C ILE A 134 16.50 9.41 -23.42
N VAL A 135 16.32 8.10 -23.50
CA VAL A 135 15.11 7.44 -23.01
C VAL A 135 15.18 7.32 -21.49
N MET A 136 14.20 7.85 -20.82
CA MET A 136 14.17 7.98 -19.35
C MET A 136 13.15 7.04 -18.72
N GLY A 137 13.48 6.58 -17.53
CA GLY A 137 12.57 5.91 -16.60
C GLY A 137 12.74 6.49 -15.20
N SER A 138 11.73 6.33 -14.35
CA SER A 138 11.80 6.65 -12.93
C SER A 138 11.24 5.49 -12.11
N TYR A 139 11.82 5.27 -10.95
CA TYR A 139 11.51 4.13 -10.09
C TYR A 139 11.32 4.67 -8.67
N GLY A 140 10.05 4.81 -8.25
CA GLY A 140 9.70 5.38 -6.97
C GLY A 140 9.25 4.33 -5.97
N ILE A 141 9.70 4.46 -4.71
CA ILE A 141 9.16 3.70 -3.56
C ILE A 141 8.85 4.71 -2.45
N GLY A 142 7.62 4.66 -1.93
CA GLY A 142 7.20 5.49 -0.80
C GLY A 142 7.61 4.84 0.51
N VAL A 143 8.72 5.27 1.11
CA VAL A 143 9.28 4.67 2.33
C VAL A 143 8.28 4.76 3.49
N GLU A 144 7.67 5.93 3.70
CA GLU A 144 6.66 6.14 4.74
C GLU A 144 5.40 5.30 4.49
N ARG A 145 5.05 5.09 3.22
CA ARG A 145 3.92 4.25 2.84
C ARG A 145 4.21 2.77 3.10
N VAL A 146 5.43 2.32 2.85
CA VAL A 146 5.88 0.96 3.20
C VAL A 146 5.79 0.74 4.71
N MET A 147 6.26 1.70 5.51
CA MET A 147 6.15 1.65 6.97
C MET A 147 4.68 1.60 7.43
N ALA A 148 3.82 2.46 6.89
CA ALA A 148 2.40 2.46 7.23
C ALA A 148 1.72 1.12 6.89
N CYS A 149 2.04 0.52 5.73
CA CYS A 149 1.52 -0.78 5.34
C CYS A 149 2.05 -1.92 6.23
N TYR A 150 3.31 -1.82 6.67
CA TYR A 150 3.85 -2.78 7.62
C TYR A 150 3.09 -2.74 8.94
N ILE A 151 2.85 -1.56 9.50
CA ILE A 151 2.10 -1.36 10.75
C ILE A 151 0.67 -1.89 10.61
N GLU A 152 -0.01 -1.60 9.49
CA GLU A 152 -1.37 -2.07 9.20
C GLU A 152 -1.47 -3.61 9.17
N GLN A 153 -0.40 -4.29 8.80
CA GLN A 153 -0.34 -5.76 8.76
C GLN A 153 0.24 -6.40 10.03
N ASN A 154 0.89 -5.61 10.88
CA ASN A 154 1.61 -6.09 12.07
C ASN A 154 1.20 -5.30 13.31
N HIS A 155 -0.04 -5.46 13.73
CA HIS A 155 -0.59 -4.90 14.96
C HIS A 155 -1.59 -5.86 15.61
N ASP A 156 -1.95 -5.57 16.86
CA ASP A 156 -3.07 -6.16 17.56
C ASP A 156 -3.94 -5.06 18.22
N ASP A 157 -4.89 -5.44 19.04
CA ASP A 157 -5.79 -4.50 19.74
C ASP A 157 -5.05 -3.56 20.72
N PHE A 158 -3.79 -3.85 21.05
CA PHE A 158 -2.98 -3.07 21.98
C PHE A 158 -2.02 -2.11 21.29
N GLY A 159 -1.65 -2.35 20.04
CA GLY A 159 -0.75 -1.49 19.27
C GLY A 159 0.13 -2.23 18.26
N ILE A 160 1.22 -1.59 17.89
CA ILE A 160 2.15 -2.07 16.86
C ILE A 160 2.91 -3.31 17.34
N ILE A 161 3.26 -4.18 16.39
CA ILE A 161 4.14 -5.33 16.60
C ILE A 161 5.31 -5.20 15.62
N TRP A 162 6.38 -4.53 16.05
CA TRP A 162 7.56 -4.39 15.22
C TRP A 162 8.33 -5.69 15.07
N ASP A 163 8.89 -5.89 13.87
CA ASP A 163 9.99 -6.82 13.67
C ASP A 163 11.31 -6.15 14.12
N LYS A 164 12.25 -6.94 14.61
CA LYS A 164 13.54 -6.45 15.10
C LYS A 164 14.34 -5.63 14.07
N THR A 165 14.15 -5.90 12.77
CA THR A 165 14.87 -5.20 11.69
C THR A 165 14.25 -3.86 11.32
N LEU A 166 13.00 -3.62 11.71
CA LEU A 166 12.24 -2.40 11.39
C LEU A 166 11.90 -1.56 12.61
N ALA A 167 12.07 -2.11 13.80
CA ALA A 167 11.80 -1.40 15.04
C ALA A 167 12.72 -0.18 15.16
N PRO A 168 12.19 0.99 15.58
CA PRO A 168 13.01 2.18 15.80
C PRO A 168 13.94 2.06 17.00
N PHE A 169 13.66 1.12 17.91
CA PHE A 169 14.49 0.73 19.04
C PHE A 169 14.38 -0.78 19.25
N ASP A 170 15.48 -1.41 19.70
CA ASP A 170 15.49 -2.85 20.01
C ASP A 170 14.67 -3.15 21.27
N ILE A 171 14.78 -2.27 22.26
CA ILE A 171 14.28 -2.48 23.62
C ILE A 171 13.54 -1.24 24.10
N GLN A 172 12.39 -1.45 24.73
CA GLN A 172 11.77 -0.46 25.60
C GLN A 172 12.03 -0.79 27.07
N LEU A 173 12.78 0.05 27.75
CA LEU A 173 13.07 -0.04 29.17
C LEU A 173 12.07 0.83 29.94
N MET A 174 11.41 0.25 30.94
CA MET A 174 10.41 0.92 31.77
C MET A 174 10.75 0.86 33.25
N GLY A 175 11.05 1.99 33.88
CA GLY A 175 11.10 2.13 35.34
C GLY A 175 9.68 2.38 35.89
N LEU A 176 9.09 1.44 36.65
CA LEU A 176 7.69 1.52 37.05
C LEU A 176 7.41 2.59 38.11
N ASN A 177 8.34 2.89 38.99
CA ASN A 177 8.22 3.93 39.99
C ASN A 177 9.54 4.68 40.17
N MET A 178 9.82 5.52 39.21
CA MET A 178 11.07 6.31 39.13
C MET A 178 11.25 7.35 40.27
N LYS A 179 10.24 7.53 41.14
CA LYS A 179 10.38 8.31 42.38
C LYS A 179 11.12 7.60 43.49
N LYS A 180 11.25 6.26 43.39
CA LYS A 180 12.06 5.48 44.30
C LYS A 180 13.49 5.40 43.82
N ASP A 181 14.43 5.87 44.61
CA ASP A 181 15.85 5.87 44.26
C ASP A 181 16.36 4.51 43.78
N VAL A 182 15.98 3.42 44.48
CA VAL A 182 16.34 2.04 44.09
C VAL A 182 15.90 1.67 42.68
N VAL A 183 14.71 2.11 42.26
CA VAL A 183 14.20 1.81 40.91
C VAL A 183 14.90 2.73 39.90
N ALA A 184 15.10 3.98 40.24
CA ALA A 184 15.76 4.96 39.38
C ALA A 184 17.22 4.58 39.12
N GLU A 185 17.98 4.26 40.16
CA GLU A 185 19.39 3.85 40.06
C GLU A 185 19.52 2.53 39.24
N ALA A 186 18.69 1.52 39.57
CA ALA A 186 18.71 0.27 38.83
C ALA A 186 18.33 0.46 37.35
N SER A 187 17.31 1.26 37.05
CA SER A 187 16.89 1.53 35.67
C SER A 187 17.95 2.26 34.88
N ASN A 188 18.60 3.29 35.45
CA ASN A 188 19.70 3.98 34.82
C ASN A 188 20.90 3.06 34.55
N LYS A 189 21.27 2.22 35.54
CA LYS A 189 22.35 1.24 35.37
C LYS A 189 22.05 0.26 34.24
N ILE A 190 20.83 -0.28 34.19
CA ILE A 190 20.38 -1.21 33.13
C ILE A 190 20.40 -0.49 31.77
N TYR A 191 19.97 0.77 31.70
CA TYR A 191 20.04 1.56 30.49
C TYR A 191 21.47 1.68 29.96
N ASP A 192 22.42 2.04 30.85
CA ASP A 192 23.84 2.17 30.50
C ASP A 192 24.45 0.85 30.03
N GLU A 193 24.11 -0.26 30.71
CA GLU A 193 24.59 -1.60 30.35
C GLU A 193 24.04 -2.09 29.01
N LEU A 194 22.75 -1.86 28.73
CA LEU A 194 22.12 -2.22 27.46
C LEU A 194 22.67 -1.38 26.30
N THR A 195 22.75 -0.07 26.46
CA THR A 195 23.31 0.83 25.43
C THR A 195 24.79 0.57 25.22
N GLY A 196 25.55 0.32 26.29
CA GLY A 196 26.97 -0.08 26.23
C GLY A 196 27.17 -1.43 25.53
N SER A 197 26.16 -2.28 25.48
CA SER A 197 26.17 -3.57 24.77
C SER A 197 25.73 -3.47 23.31
N GLY A 198 25.42 -2.25 22.82
CA GLY A 198 25.11 -1.94 21.44
C GLY A 198 23.62 -2.00 21.07
N PHE A 199 22.71 -2.07 22.05
CA PHE A 199 21.28 -1.98 21.80
C PHE A 199 20.80 -0.54 21.71
N GLU A 200 19.83 -0.28 20.84
CA GLU A 200 19.06 0.94 20.85
C GLU A 200 17.89 0.84 21.83
N VAL A 201 17.90 1.70 22.87
CA VAL A 201 16.99 1.59 24.01
C VAL A 201 16.10 2.83 24.12
N LEU A 202 14.78 2.61 24.06
CA LEU A 202 13.79 3.64 24.41
C LEU A 202 13.52 3.55 25.92
N PHE A 203 14.01 4.54 26.69
CA PHE A 203 13.85 4.56 28.14
C PHE A 203 12.65 5.39 28.59
N ASP A 204 11.69 4.76 29.25
CA ASP A 204 10.58 5.44 29.92
C ASP A 204 10.94 5.72 31.40
N ASP A 205 11.56 6.85 31.61
CA ASP A 205 11.97 7.38 32.92
C ASP A 205 10.93 8.29 33.59
N ARG A 206 9.74 8.43 33.02
CA ARG A 206 8.69 9.34 33.50
C ARG A 206 8.33 9.05 34.95
N THR A 207 8.38 10.08 35.80
CA THR A 207 8.14 9.97 37.26
C THR A 207 6.67 10.19 37.66
N ASN A 208 5.89 10.87 36.82
CA ASN A 208 4.52 11.29 37.11
C ASN A 208 3.45 10.46 36.41
N VAL A 209 3.84 9.30 35.86
CA VAL A 209 2.96 8.39 35.11
C VAL A 209 2.81 7.08 35.88
N GLN A 210 1.57 6.60 36.00
CA GLN A 210 1.29 5.32 36.64
C GLN A 210 1.76 4.16 35.75
N ALA A 211 2.14 3.03 36.37
CA ALA A 211 2.63 1.85 35.68
C ALA A 211 1.69 1.35 34.56
N GLY A 212 0.37 1.41 34.79
CA GLY A 212 -0.62 0.99 33.80
C GLY A 212 -0.59 1.81 32.50
N PHE A 213 -0.26 3.12 32.57
CA PHE A 213 -0.07 3.94 31.39
C PHE A 213 1.23 3.59 30.67
N LYS A 214 2.31 3.35 31.41
CA LYS A 214 3.59 2.93 30.80
C LYS A 214 3.44 1.63 30.02
N PHE A 215 2.72 0.65 30.57
CA PHE A 215 2.44 -0.61 29.87
C PHE A 215 1.61 -0.40 28.60
N LYS A 216 0.58 0.44 28.65
CA LYS A 216 -0.25 0.74 27.48
C LYS A 216 0.55 1.47 26.39
N ASP A 217 1.36 2.45 26.78
CA ASP A 217 2.23 3.17 25.87
C ASP A 217 3.27 2.22 25.24
N ALA A 218 3.85 1.32 26.04
CA ALA A 218 4.81 0.32 25.55
C ALA A 218 4.19 -0.65 24.54
N ASP A 219 2.99 -1.14 24.82
CA ASP A 219 2.28 -2.01 23.89
C ASP A 219 1.84 -1.26 22.62
N LEU A 220 1.41 0.02 22.74
CA LEU A 220 1.06 0.88 21.61
C LEU A 220 2.27 1.13 20.70
N LEU A 221 3.42 1.49 21.27
CA LEU A 221 4.66 1.72 20.54
C LEU A 221 5.25 0.44 19.95
N GLY A 222 5.10 -0.68 20.63
CA GLY A 222 5.32 -2.02 20.09
C GLY A 222 6.76 -2.47 19.92
N MET A 223 7.72 -1.91 20.68
CA MET A 223 9.12 -2.35 20.60
C MET A 223 9.24 -3.87 20.88
N PRO A 224 10.13 -4.59 20.17
CA PRO A 224 10.20 -6.05 20.20
C PRO A 224 10.39 -6.63 21.61
N VAL A 225 11.26 -6.00 22.39
CA VAL A 225 11.57 -6.40 23.77
C VAL A 225 11.20 -5.29 24.74
N GLN A 226 10.48 -5.61 25.79
CA GLN A 226 10.14 -4.71 26.88
C GLN A 226 10.86 -5.20 28.16
N VAL A 227 11.68 -4.36 28.76
CA VAL A 227 12.37 -4.61 30.04
C VAL A 227 11.69 -3.78 31.12
N ILE A 228 11.18 -4.41 32.15
CA ILE A 228 10.33 -3.81 33.17
C ILE A 228 11.04 -3.87 34.52
N VAL A 229 11.38 -2.71 35.05
CA VAL A 229 12.11 -2.54 36.32
C VAL A 229 11.13 -2.12 37.40
N GLY A 230 10.85 -3.03 38.31
CA GLY A 230 9.92 -2.82 39.43
C GLY A 230 10.52 -3.16 40.80
N ASP A 231 10.13 -2.40 41.82
CA ASP A 231 10.64 -2.54 43.22
C ASP A 231 10.56 -3.98 43.77
N LYS A 232 9.49 -4.71 43.44
CA LYS A 232 9.31 -6.08 43.91
C LYS A 232 10.36 -7.03 43.33
N LYS A 233 10.57 -6.98 42.05
CA LYS A 233 11.52 -7.84 41.32
C LYS A 233 12.98 -7.50 41.66
N LEU A 234 13.27 -6.21 41.84
CA LEU A 234 14.61 -5.78 42.26
C LEU A 234 15.05 -6.36 43.63
N LYS A 235 14.11 -6.58 44.55
CA LYS A 235 14.41 -7.24 45.81
C LYS A 235 14.86 -8.71 45.64
N GLU A 236 14.49 -9.31 44.52
CA GLU A 236 14.85 -10.66 44.13
C GLU A 236 16.06 -10.65 43.16
N ASN A 237 16.69 -9.49 42.94
CA ASN A 237 17.74 -9.26 41.96
C ASN A 237 17.32 -9.58 40.51
N LYS A 238 16.03 -9.34 40.17
CA LYS A 238 15.41 -9.67 38.89
C LYS A 238 14.74 -8.48 38.24
N VAL A 239 14.55 -8.60 36.92
CA VAL A 239 13.64 -7.76 36.11
C VAL A 239 12.71 -8.63 35.31
N GLU A 240 11.57 -8.10 34.92
CA GLU A 240 10.67 -8.78 34.01
C GLU A 240 11.00 -8.39 32.55
N VAL A 241 11.05 -9.36 31.68
CA VAL A 241 11.23 -9.18 30.24
C VAL A 241 9.96 -9.69 29.55
N LYS A 242 9.42 -8.89 28.62
CA LYS A 242 8.25 -9.25 27.83
C LYS A 242 8.58 -9.19 26.35
N PHE A 243 8.18 -10.21 25.62
CA PHE A 243 8.16 -10.20 24.15
C PHE A 243 6.88 -9.57 23.63
N ARG A 244 7.00 -8.55 22.81
CA ARG A 244 5.82 -7.87 22.26
C ARG A 244 5.01 -8.77 21.34
N ARG A 245 5.67 -9.52 20.47
CA ARG A 245 5.03 -10.37 19.45
C ARG A 245 4.24 -11.55 20.04
N THR A 246 4.80 -12.24 21.00
CA THR A 246 4.18 -13.43 21.61
C THR A 246 3.40 -13.12 22.88
N GLY A 247 3.68 -11.98 23.51
CA GLY A 247 3.16 -11.62 24.83
C GLY A 247 3.82 -12.40 25.98
N GLU A 248 4.76 -13.28 25.70
CA GLU A 248 5.49 -14.04 26.72
C GLU A 248 6.24 -13.15 27.69
N ARG A 249 6.21 -13.53 28.97
CA ARG A 249 6.87 -12.80 30.05
C ARG A 249 7.67 -13.76 30.89
N PHE A 250 8.86 -13.34 31.31
CA PHE A 250 9.72 -14.12 32.19
C PHE A 250 10.57 -13.21 33.04
N ASP A 251 10.95 -13.74 34.21
CA ASP A 251 11.84 -13.06 35.14
C ASP A 251 13.28 -13.42 34.82
N VAL A 252 14.14 -12.42 34.72
CA VAL A 252 15.56 -12.56 34.38
C VAL A 252 16.40 -11.98 35.50
N GLU A 253 17.42 -12.72 35.94
CA GLU A 253 18.44 -12.22 36.88
C GLU A 253 19.18 -11.03 36.19
N LEU A 254 19.49 -10.00 36.98
CA LEU A 254 20.18 -8.81 36.45
C LEU A 254 21.50 -9.15 35.78
N SER A 255 22.23 -10.14 36.31
CA SER A 255 23.51 -10.61 35.75
C SER A 255 23.39 -11.32 34.40
N GLU A 256 22.21 -11.83 34.04
CA GLU A 256 21.96 -12.61 32.82
C GLU A 256 21.18 -11.84 31.79
N LEU A 257 20.74 -10.61 32.13
CA LEU A 257 19.81 -9.82 31.30
C LEU A 257 20.32 -9.61 29.87
N ILE A 258 21.57 -9.19 29.72
CA ILE A 258 22.16 -8.87 28.41
C ILE A 258 22.26 -10.11 27.52
N GLU A 259 22.74 -11.23 28.08
CA GLU A 259 22.87 -12.47 27.33
C GLU A 259 21.49 -13.03 26.93
N LYS A 260 20.52 -12.93 27.83
CA LYS A 260 19.15 -13.34 27.55
C LYS A 260 18.49 -12.50 26.43
N ILE A 261 18.69 -11.19 26.45
CA ILE A 261 18.20 -10.31 25.38
C ILE A 261 18.88 -10.62 24.05
N LYS A 262 20.20 -10.88 24.04
CA LYS A 262 20.90 -11.29 22.82
C LYS A 262 20.38 -12.60 22.22
N GLU A 263 20.03 -13.59 23.05
CA GLU A 263 19.41 -14.83 22.59
C GLU A 263 18.08 -14.54 21.89
N ILE A 264 17.27 -13.76 22.55
CA ILE A 264 15.94 -13.35 22.11
C ILE A 264 15.94 -12.60 20.77
N ILE A 265 16.82 -11.63 20.64
CA ILE A 265 16.90 -10.80 19.43
C ILE A 265 17.53 -11.58 18.25
N LYS A 266 18.21 -12.70 18.50
CA LYS A 266 18.74 -13.57 17.44
C LYS A 266 17.72 -14.53 16.83
N GLU A 267 16.66 -14.85 17.56
CA GLU A 267 15.53 -15.63 17.07
C GLU A 267 14.55 -14.76 16.28
#